data_c631acc381eacdeb9e7e841ae8dae5cc
#
_entry.id   c631acc381eacdeb9e7e841ae8dae5cc
#
_cell.length_a   1.000
_cell.length_b   1.000
_cell.length_c   1.000
_cell.angle_alpha   90.00
_cell.angle_beta   90.00
_cell.angle_gamma   90.00
#
_symmetry.space_group_name_H-M   'P 1'
#
loop_
_entity.id
_entity.type
_entity.pdbx_description
1 polymer ?
#
loop_
_entity_poly.entity_id
_entity_poly.type
_entity_poly.pdbx_seq_one_letter_code
_entity_poly.pdbx_strand_id
1 'polypeptide(L)'
;RRVLFRSCRTSLERRGDKGTGWCMAWKACLWAKLGDGNHALTLLKNQLRLTREEACSLVGGGIYPNMLCAHPPFQIDGNFGFAAAVLEMLVQYEEQKIVFLPALPDEWKDGMAEGVKAPGNITLNFKWKEKRVTEINLKSPIDAKLVILYNGMEEEIVLNAGSSYQKTLI
;
A
#
# COMPACT_ATOMS: atom_id res chain seq x y z
N ARG A 1 -15.30 15.73 4.43
CA ARG A 1 -14.23 14.88 3.84
C ARG A 1 -13.26 15.68 2.94
N ARG A 2 -13.72 16.49 1.96
CA ARG A 2 -12.82 17.25 1.05
C ARG A 2 -11.87 18.20 1.77
N VAL A 3 -12.32 18.89 2.83
CA VAL A 3 -11.49 19.81 3.62
C VAL A 3 -10.40 19.07 4.36
N LEU A 4 -10.75 17.95 5.00
CA LEU A 4 -9.79 17.07 5.70
C LEU A 4 -8.72 16.52 4.74
N PHE A 5 -9.13 16.02 3.58
CA PHE A 5 -8.20 15.53 2.57
C PHE A 5 -7.21 16.62 2.10
N ARG A 6 -7.70 17.84 1.86
CA ARG A 6 -6.85 18.98 1.51
C ARG A 6 -5.87 19.32 2.63
N SER A 7 -6.34 19.35 3.87
CA SER A 7 -5.50 19.66 5.04
C SER A 7 -4.41 18.59 5.24
N CYS A 8 -4.76 17.31 5.09
CA CYS A 8 -3.80 16.21 5.17
C CYS A 8 -2.73 16.33 4.06
N ARG A 9 -3.14 16.58 2.82
CA ARG A 9 -2.21 16.78 1.70
C ARG A 9 -1.28 17.96 1.98
N THR A 10 -1.80 19.11 2.35
CA THR A 10 -0.99 20.29 2.67
C THR A 10 -0.01 20.03 3.82
N SER A 11 -0.43 19.26 4.83
CA SER A 11 0.45 18.89 5.95
C SER A 11 1.61 18.00 5.50
N LEU A 12 1.36 17.04 4.60
CA LEU A 12 2.39 16.18 4.03
C LEU A 12 3.34 16.96 3.12
N GLU A 13 2.82 17.81 2.25
CA GLU A 13 3.61 18.69 1.38
C GLU A 13 4.56 19.58 2.20
N ARG A 14 4.08 20.18 3.29
CA ARG A 14 4.90 21.00 4.20
C ARG A 14 5.99 20.20 4.92
N ARG A 15 5.75 18.92 5.22
CA ARG A 15 6.76 18.03 5.81
C ARG A 15 7.86 17.67 4.81
N GLY A 16 7.57 17.71 3.51
CA GLY A 16 8.47 17.33 2.44
C GLY A 16 8.85 15.85 2.45
N ASP A 17 9.70 15.44 1.52
CA ASP A 17 10.02 14.03 1.26
C ASP A 17 11.27 13.54 2.00
N LYS A 18 12.07 14.44 2.54
CA LYS A 18 13.26 14.09 3.32
C LYS A 18 12.88 13.53 4.68
N GLY A 19 13.72 12.65 5.21
CA GLY A 19 13.56 12.10 6.55
C GLY A 19 14.25 10.76 6.70
N THR A 20 14.07 10.18 7.87
CA THR A 20 14.56 8.85 8.22
C THR A 20 13.73 7.77 7.55
N GLY A 21 14.22 6.52 7.52
CA GLY A 21 13.54 5.41 6.84
C GLY A 21 12.10 5.21 7.31
N TRP A 22 11.86 5.14 8.63
CA TRP A 22 10.51 4.99 9.19
C TRP A 22 9.58 6.18 8.83
N CYS A 23 10.12 7.39 8.82
CA CYS A 23 9.37 8.59 8.49
C CYS A 23 8.96 8.61 7.00
N MET A 24 9.83 8.14 6.11
CA MET A 24 9.53 8.01 4.68
C MET A 24 8.45 6.95 4.46
N ALA A 25 8.57 5.78 5.08
CA ALA A 25 7.56 4.71 5.00
C ALA A 25 6.19 5.17 5.50
N TRP A 26 6.13 5.87 6.64
CA TRP A 26 4.90 6.43 7.18
C TRP A 26 4.25 7.43 6.21
N LYS A 27 5.03 8.35 5.64
CA LYS A 27 4.54 9.31 4.64
C LYS A 27 4.06 8.60 3.37
N ALA A 28 4.75 7.55 2.93
CA ALA A 28 4.33 6.76 1.77
C ALA A 28 2.96 6.11 1.99
N CYS A 29 2.71 5.53 3.18
CA CYS A 29 1.38 5.02 3.54
C CYS A 29 0.31 6.12 3.48
N LEU A 30 0.61 7.32 3.99
CA LEU A 30 -0.35 8.43 3.97
C LEU A 30 -0.62 8.94 2.55
N TRP A 31 0.40 9.03 1.68
CA TRP A 31 0.20 9.39 0.27
C TRP A 31 -0.61 8.33 -0.47
N ALA A 32 -0.39 7.03 -0.18
CA ALA A 32 -1.23 5.95 -0.68
C ALA A 32 -2.69 6.11 -0.23
N LYS A 33 -2.95 6.45 1.03
CA LYS A 33 -4.30 6.76 1.54
C LYS A 33 -4.94 7.98 0.86
N LEU A 34 -4.14 8.92 0.40
CA LEU A 34 -4.60 10.07 -0.39
C LEU A 34 -4.77 9.75 -1.89
N GLY A 35 -4.53 8.50 -2.31
CA GLY A 35 -4.63 8.06 -3.70
C GLY A 35 -3.48 8.52 -4.60
N ASP A 36 -2.37 8.99 -4.02
CA ASP A 36 -1.21 9.49 -4.75
C ASP A 36 -0.09 8.43 -4.77
N GLY A 37 -0.26 7.42 -5.61
CA GLY A 37 0.69 6.31 -5.74
C GLY A 37 2.05 6.73 -6.30
N ASN A 38 2.10 7.71 -7.19
CA ASN A 38 3.37 8.20 -7.73
C ASN A 38 4.23 8.86 -6.65
N HIS A 39 3.62 9.66 -5.78
CA HIS A 39 4.32 10.27 -4.66
C HIS A 39 4.74 9.22 -3.62
N ALA A 40 3.85 8.27 -3.29
CA ALA A 40 4.17 7.15 -2.41
C ALA A 40 5.39 6.36 -2.93
N LEU A 41 5.41 6.02 -4.22
CA LEU A 41 6.53 5.32 -4.85
C LEU A 41 7.83 6.13 -4.80
N THR A 42 7.77 7.44 -4.99
CA THR A 42 8.94 8.33 -4.86
C THR A 42 9.55 8.23 -3.46
N LEU A 43 8.73 8.24 -2.42
CA LEU A 43 9.20 8.08 -1.04
C LEU A 43 9.82 6.70 -0.78
N LEU A 44 9.19 5.63 -1.31
CA LEU A 44 9.74 4.28 -1.22
C LEU A 44 11.10 4.17 -1.94
N LYS A 45 11.24 4.75 -3.13
CA LYS A 45 12.53 4.81 -3.84
C LYS A 45 13.59 5.60 -3.04
N ASN A 46 13.19 6.68 -2.39
CA ASN A 46 14.10 7.44 -1.53
C ASN A 46 14.55 6.63 -0.31
N GLN A 47 13.67 5.81 0.26
CA GLN A 47 14.01 4.93 1.38
C GLN A 47 14.98 3.82 0.97
N LEU A 48 14.98 3.38 -0.29
CA LEU A 48 15.88 2.34 -0.80
C LEU A 48 17.30 2.83 -1.09
N ARG A 49 17.64 4.07 -0.76
CA ARG A 49 19.02 4.57 -0.92
C ARG A 49 19.96 3.83 0.01
N LEU A 50 21.03 3.32 -0.56
CA LEU A 50 22.09 2.70 0.24
C LEU A 50 22.80 3.76 1.09
N THR A 51 22.87 3.54 2.38
CA THR A 51 23.64 4.36 3.31
C THR A 51 24.78 3.58 3.94
N ARG A 52 25.86 4.28 4.26
CA ARG A 52 27.00 3.77 5.02
C ARG A 52 27.23 4.61 6.29
N GLU A 53 26.32 5.51 6.61
CA GLU A 53 26.43 6.36 7.77
C GLU A 53 26.28 5.52 9.05
N GLU A 54 27.19 5.69 9.99
CA GLU A 54 27.16 5.04 11.29
C GLU A 54 26.61 5.98 12.39
N ALA A 55 26.70 7.28 12.16
CA ALA A 55 26.23 8.29 13.11
C ALA A 55 24.72 8.52 12.96
N CYS A 56 24.03 8.69 14.09
CA CYS A 56 22.61 9.05 14.10
C CYS A 56 22.39 10.40 13.41
N SER A 57 21.48 10.43 12.44
CA SER A 57 21.12 11.63 11.69
C SER A 57 19.59 11.74 11.59
N LEU A 58 19.06 12.91 11.94
CA LEU A 58 17.62 13.18 11.82
C LEU A 58 17.17 13.49 10.38
N VAL A 59 18.12 13.65 9.46
CA VAL A 59 17.86 13.97 8.06
C VAL A 59 18.37 12.90 7.09
N GLY A 60 19.16 11.96 7.59
CA GLY A 60 19.62 10.79 6.85
C GLY A 60 18.68 9.62 7.02
N GLY A 61 18.58 8.79 6.01
CA GLY A 61 17.78 7.56 6.02
C GLY A 61 18.02 6.78 4.74
N GLY A 62 17.63 5.53 4.76
CA GLY A 62 17.83 4.63 3.64
C GLY A 62 17.88 3.19 4.10
N ILE A 63 18.68 2.39 3.46
CA ILE A 63 18.93 0.99 3.83
C ILE A 63 20.44 0.72 3.95
N TYR A 64 20.77 -0.19 4.85
CA TYR A 64 22.11 -0.79 4.91
C TYR A 64 22.30 -1.84 3.80
N PRO A 65 23.53 -2.30 3.52
CA PRO A 65 23.80 -3.33 2.53
C PRO A 65 23.02 -4.64 2.72
N ASN A 66 22.56 -4.93 3.94
CA ASN A 66 21.74 -6.07 4.30
C ASN A 66 20.22 -5.82 4.16
N MET A 67 19.83 -4.74 3.50
CA MET A 67 18.44 -4.29 3.27
C MET A 67 17.68 -3.86 4.54
N LEU A 68 18.31 -3.78 5.70
CA LEU A 68 17.69 -3.25 6.90
C LEU A 68 17.59 -1.72 6.85
N CYS A 69 16.46 -1.21 7.33
CA CYS A 69 16.19 0.23 7.38
C CYS A 69 17.24 0.95 8.25
N ALA A 70 17.75 2.03 7.73
CA ALA A 70 18.73 2.88 8.40
C ALA A 70 18.12 4.19 8.84
N HIS A 71 18.18 4.43 10.14
CA HIS A 71 18.03 5.75 10.75
C HIS A 71 19.34 6.20 11.38
N PRO A 72 20.47 5.66 10.97
CA PRO A 72 21.49 5.15 11.90
C PRO A 72 21.19 5.47 13.38
N PRO A 73 21.00 4.42 14.26
CA PRO A 73 21.11 2.98 13.98
C PRO A 73 19.89 2.37 13.24
N PHE A 74 19.93 1.06 13.02
CA PHE A 74 18.85 0.28 12.43
C PHE A 74 17.51 0.42 13.19
N GLN A 75 16.42 0.53 12.42
CA GLN A 75 15.04 0.54 12.93
C GLN A 75 14.14 -0.31 12.03
N ILE A 76 13.59 -1.39 12.57
CA ILE A 76 12.76 -2.36 11.83
C ILE A 76 11.44 -1.79 11.33
N ASP A 77 10.91 -0.78 11.99
CA ASP A 77 9.67 -0.10 11.62
C ASP A 77 9.70 0.46 10.19
N GLY A 78 10.86 0.92 9.72
CA GLY A 78 11.03 1.34 8.33
C GLY A 78 10.87 0.19 7.33
N ASN A 79 11.33 -1.02 7.66
CA ASN A 79 11.15 -2.21 6.82
C ASN A 79 9.66 -2.63 6.75
N PHE A 80 9.00 -2.73 7.89
CA PHE A 80 7.59 -3.09 7.93
C PHE A 80 6.72 -2.01 7.31
N GLY A 81 7.03 -0.74 7.56
CA GLY A 81 6.32 0.38 6.96
C GLY A 81 6.48 0.44 5.44
N PHE A 82 7.65 0.04 4.90
CA PHE A 82 7.85 -0.10 3.45
C PHE A 82 6.87 -1.13 2.86
N ALA A 83 6.81 -2.34 3.45
CA ALA A 83 5.89 -3.38 2.99
C ALA A 83 4.42 -2.95 3.12
N ALA A 84 4.07 -2.30 4.24
CA ALA A 84 2.73 -1.76 4.45
C ALA A 84 2.36 -0.71 3.39
N ALA A 85 3.28 0.20 3.04
CA ALA A 85 3.03 1.21 2.01
C ALA A 85 2.78 0.59 0.63
N VAL A 86 3.55 -0.43 0.24
CA VAL A 86 3.30 -1.19 -0.99
C VAL A 86 1.90 -1.79 -1.00
N LEU A 87 1.48 -2.43 0.11
CA LEU A 87 0.15 -3.00 0.22
C LEU A 87 -0.94 -1.93 0.15
N GLU A 88 -0.78 -0.79 0.84
CA GLU A 88 -1.72 0.33 0.79
C GLU A 88 -1.88 0.95 -0.61
N MET A 89 -0.85 0.84 -1.46
CA MET A 89 -0.93 1.28 -2.85
C MET A 89 -1.73 0.29 -3.71
N LEU A 90 -1.68 -1.01 -3.39
CA LEU A 90 -2.30 -2.08 -4.16
C LEU A 90 -3.71 -2.42 -3.69
N VAL A 91 -3.97 -2.39 -2.37
CA VAL A 91 -5.28 -2.72 -1.81
C VAL A 91 -5.51 -2.00 -0.49
N GLN A 92 -6.71 -1.48 -0.31
CA GLN A 92 -7.14 -0.88 0.95
C GLN A 92 -8.42 -1.55 1.44
N TYR A 93 -8.54 -1.67 2.75
CA TYR A 93 -9.73 -2.19 3.41
C TYR A 93 -10.27 -1.14 4.39
N GLU A 94 -11.55 -0.81 4.25
CA GLU A 94 -12.25 0.14 5.12
C GLU A 94 -13.72 -0.26 5.24
N GLU A 95 -14.22 -0.43 6.47
CA GLU A 95 -15.65 -0.69 6.76
C GLU A 95 -16.28 -1.81 5.87
N GLN A 96 -15.63 -2.97 5.78
CA GLN A 96 -16.04 -4.11 4.93
C GLN A 96 -15.95 -3.85 3.40
N LYS A 97 -15.31 -2.77 3.01
CA LYS A 97 -15.03 -2.45 1.63
C LYS A 97 -13.57 -2.72 1.29
N ILE A 98 -13.35 -3.48 0.22
CA ILE A 98 -12.03 -3.74 -0.36
C ILE A 98 -11.89 -2.89 -1.62
N VAL A 99 -10.87 -2.04 -1.64
CA VAL A 99 -10.56 -1.19 -2.78
C VAL A 99 -9.29 -1.73 -3.45
N PHE A 100 -9.41 -2.18 -4.69
CA PHE A 100 -8.29 -2.66 -5.48
C PHE A 100 -7.63 -1.51 -6.24
N LEU A 101 -6.31 -1.45 -6.20
CA LEU A 101 -5.44 -0.49 -6.88
C LEU A 101 -5.77 0.99 -6.55
N PRO A 102 -6.02 1.35 -5.26
CA PRO A 102 -6.45 2.69 -4.89
C PRO A 102 -5.41 3.77 -5.16
N ALA A 103 -4.13 3.40 -5.19
CA ALA A 103 -3.00 4.29 -5.37
C ALA A 103 -1.90 3.65 -6.23
N LEU A 104 -2.28 3.01 -7.34
CA LEU A 104 -1.32 2.37 -8.23
C LEU A 104 -0.47 3.42 -8.94
N PRO A 105 0.87 3.38 -8.82
CA PRO A 105 1.75 4.31 -9.52
C PRO A 105 1.80 4.01 -11.03
N ASP A 106 2.15 5.01 -11.81
CA ASP A 106 2.20 4.89 -13.27
C ASP A 106 3.21 3.86 -13.78
N GLU A 107 4.25 3.60 -13.00
CA GLU A 107 5.29 2.61 -13.34
C GLU A 107 4.79 1.15 -13.21
N TRP A 108 3.77 0.89 -12.42
CA TRP A 108 3.27 -0.47 -12.17
C TRP A 108 2.07 -0.80 -13.07
N LYS A 109 2.29 -0.74 -14.37
CA LYS A 109 1.22 -0.94 -15.38
C LYS A 109 0.57 -2.31 -15.28
N ASP A 110 1.38 -3.34 -15.13
CA ASP A 110 0.97 -4.74 -15.09
C ASP A 110 1.52 -5.40 -13.83
N GLY A 111 0.79 -6.37 -13.29
CA GLY A 111 1.26 -7.11 -12.14
C GLY A 111 0.23 -8.04 -11.53
N MET A 112 0.63 -8.67 -10.46
CA MET A 112 -0.21 -9.53 -9.63
C MET A 112 0.17 -9.42 -8.16
N ALA A 113 -0.81 -9.66 -7.29
CA ALA A 113 -0.59 -9.82 -5.86
C ALA A 113 -1.33 -11.06 -5.38
N GLU A 114 -0.64 -11.91 -4.63
CA GLU A 114 -1.17 -13.18 -4.14
C GLU A 114 -0.98 -13.30 -2.63
N GLY A 115 -1.93 -13.95 -1.98
CA GLY A 115 -1.86 -14.22 -0.54
C GLY A 115 -2.04 -13.00 0.36
N VAL A 116 -2.47 -11.85 -0.18
CA VAL A 116 -2.70 -10.66 0.63
C VAL A 116 -3.85 -10.92 1.60
N LYS A 117 -3.66 -10.54 2.86
CA LYS A 117 -4.65 -10.75 3.92
C LYS A 117 -5.42 -9.49 4.22
N ALA A 118 -6.75 -9.60 4.19
CA ALA A 118 -7.68 -8.61 4.69
C ALA A 118 -8.26 -9.03 6.06
N PRO A 119 -8.88 -8.12 6.83
CA PRO A 119 -9.58 -8.45 8.06
C PRO A 119 -10.54 -9.63 7.88
N GLY A 120 -10.70 -10.45 8.93
CA GLY A 120 -11.42 -11.72 8.84
C GLY A 120 -10.61 -12.86 8.21
N ASN A 121 -9.29 -12.68 8.06
CA ASN A 121 -8.36 -13.64 7.41
C ASN A 121 -8.76 -13.98 5.97
N ILE A 122 -9.45 -13.06 5.29
CA ILE A 122 -9.79 -13.18 3.88
C ILE A 122 -8.52 -13.10 3.06
N THR A 123 -8.31 -14.06 2.18
CA THR A 123 -7.16 -14.08 1.26
C THR A 123 -7.55 -13.46 -0.05
N LEU A 124 -6.75 -12.52 -0.52
CA LEU A 124 -6.93 -11.80 -1.76
C LEU A 124 -5.82 -12.21 -2.74
N ASN A 125 -6.22 -12.62 -3.95
CA ASN A 125 -5.33 -12.74 -5.08
C ASN A 125 -5.94 -11.94 -6.23
N PHE A 126 -5.13 -11.14 -6.91
CA PHE A 126 -5.63 -10.33 -8.01
C PHE A 126 -4.51 -10.02 -9.00
N LYS A 127 -4.93 -9.79 -10.26
CA LYS A 127 -4.02 -9.38 -11.34
C LYS A 127 -4.52 -8.09 -11.95
N TRP A 128 -3.60 -7.35 -12.52
CA TRP A 128 -3.92 -6.16 -13.29
C TRP A 128 -3.06 -6.06 -14.54
N LYS A 129 -3.61 -5.42 -15.55
CA LYS A 129 -2.95 -5.10 -16.80
C LYS A 129 -3.37 -3.70 -17.24
N GLU A 130 -2.42 -2.92 -17.74
CA GLU A 130 -2.64 -1.51 -18.13
C GLU A 130 -3.36 -0.72 -17.02
N LYS A 131 -2.94 -0.93 -15.77
CA LYS A 131 -3.49 -0.30 -14.56
C LYS A 131 -4.96 -0.66 -14.25
N ARG A 132 -5.50 -1.66 -14.87
CA ARG A 132 -6.87 -2.15 -14.65
C ARG A 132 -6.85 -3.55 -14.08
N VAL A 133 -7.62 -3.79 -13.04
CA VAL A 133 -7.83 -5.14 -12.50
C VAL A 133 -8.42 -6.03 -13.59
N THR A 134 -7.81 -7.20 -13.79
CA THR A 134 -8.26 -8.20 -14.79
C THR A 134 -8.73 -9.49 -14.13
N GLU A 135 -8.24 -9.83 -12.95
CA GLU A 135 -8.67 -11.01 -12.22
C GLU A 135 -8.77 -10.68 -10.72
N ILE A 136 -9.79 -11.21 -10.07
CA ILE A 136 -9.97 -11.17 -8.62
C ILE A 136 -10.31 -12.57 -8.14
N ASN A 137 -9.61 -13.04 -7.11
CA ASN A 137 -9.93 -14.26 -6.38
C ASN A 137 -9.88 -13.96 -4.89
N LEU A 138 -10.99 -14.20 -4.20
CA LEU A 138 -11.13 -14.02 -2.76
C LEU A 138 -11.47 -15.36 -2.12
N LYS A 139 -10.84 -15.66 -1.00
CA LYS A 139 -11.16 -16.84 -0.19
C LYS A 139 -11.40 -16.42 1.25
N SER A 140 -12.55 -16.76 1.81
CA SER A 140 -12.90 -16.44 3.19
C SER A 140 -13.03 -17.70 4.05
N PRO A 141 -12.39 -17.74 5.23
CA PRO A 141 -12.60 -18.81 6.20
C PRO A 141 -13.89 -18.68 7.02
N ILE A 142 -14.54 -17.53 6.93
CA ILE A 142 -15.76 -17.16 7.67
C ILE A 142 -16.84 -16.63 6.70
N ASP A 143 -18.07 -16.60 7.15
CA ASP A 143 -19.13 -15.87 6.43
C ASP A 143 -18.79 -14.38 6.41
N ALA A 144 -18.86 -13.76 5.25
CA ALA A 144 -18.56 -12.34 5.08
C ALA A 144 -19.46 -11.70 4.02
N LYS A 145 -19.95 -10.51 4.32
CA LYS A 145 -20.58 -9.62 3.34
C LYS A 145 -19.63 -8.45 3.11
N LEU A 146 -19.20 -8.26 1.88
CA LEU A 146 -18.17 -7.29 1.50
C LEU A 146 -18.66 -6.47 0.30
N VAL A 147 -18.10 -5.28 0.20
CA VAL A 147 -18.15 -4.47 -1.01
C VAL A 147 -16.76 -4.47 -1.63
N ILE A 148 -16.66 -4.78 -2.91
CA ILE A 148 -15.41 -4.65 -3.66
C ILE A 148 -15.49 -3.47 -4.63
N LEU A 149 -14.44 -2.65 -4.65
CA LEU A 149 -14.29 -1.54 -5.60
C LEU A 149 -13.07 -1.82 -6.50
N TYR A 150 -13.30 -1.91 -7.79
CA TYR A 150 -12.28 -2.16 -8.81
C TYR A 150 -12.66 -1.46 -10.12
N ASN A 151 -11.71 -0.91 -10.83
CA ASN A 151 -11.92 -0.23 -12.13
C ASN A 151 -13.04 0.83 -12.14
N GLY A 152 -13.32 1.47 -10.98
CA GLY A 152 -14.41 2.41 -10.82
C GLY A 152 -15.80 1.77 -10.61
N MET A 153 -15.88 0.45 -10.56
CA MET A 153 -17.13 -0.30 -10.30
C MET A 153 -17.18 -0.77 -8.86
N GLU A 154 -18.33 -0.70 -8.26
CA GLU A 154 -18.62 -1.17 -6.91
C GLU A 154 -19.57 -2.36 -6.96
N GLU A 155 -19.27 -3.43 -6.23
CA GLU A 155 -20.03 -4.68 -6.24
C GLU A 155 -20.14 -5.24 -4.82
N GLU A 156 -21.35 -5.60 -4.41
CA GLU A 156 -21.58 -6.35 -3.17
C GLU A 156 -21.38 -7.85 -3.43
N ILE A 157 -20.61 -8.50 -2.56
CA ILE A 157 -20.38 -9.94 -2.60
C ILE A 157 -20.69 -10.57 -1.25
N VAL A 158 -21.17 -11.80 -1.28
CA VAL A 158 -21.37 -12.64 -0.10
C VAL A 158 -20.48 -13.87 -0.23
N LEU A 159 -19.67 -14.10 0.77
CA LEU A 159 -18.79 -15.26 0.90
C LEU A 159 -19.29 -16.12 2.05
N ASN A 160 -19.55 -17.39 1.81
CA ASN A 160 -19.78 -18.35 2.87
C ASN A 160 -18.45 -18.86 3.42
N ALA A 161 -18.43 -19.32 4.66
CA ALA A 161 -17.24 -19.89 5.28
C ALA A 161 -16.62 -21.00 4.42
N GLY A 162 -15.32 -20.88 4.13
CA GLY A 162 -14.56 -21.81 3.28
C GLY A 162 -14.77 -21.63 1.77
N SER A 163 -15.66 -20.73 1.34
CA SER A 163 -15.91 -20.48 -0.09
C SER A 163 -14.89 -19.53 -0.72
N SER A 164 -14.90 -19.49 -2.05
CA SER A 164 -14.14 -18.52 -2.84
C SER A 164 -15.04 -17.80 -3.83
N TYR A 165 -14.70 -16.54 -4.09
CA TYR A 165 -15.25 -15.72 -5.17
C TYR A 165 -14.18 -15.54 -6.23
N GLN A 166 -14.54 -15.73 -7.49
CA GLN A 166 -13.65 -15.55 -8.63
C GLN A 166 -14.32 -14.67 -9.69
N LYS A 167 -13.57 -13.75 -10.24
CA LYS A 167 -14.02 -12.88 -11.32
C LYS A 167 -12.88 -12.61 -12.29
N THR A 168 -13.13 -12.84 -13.56
CA THR A 168 -12.27 -12.44 -14.67
C THR A 168 -12.93 -11.27 -15.39
N LEU A 169 -12.16 -10.24 -15.66
CA LEU A 169 -12.58 -9.00 -16.32
C LEU A 169 -11.89 -8.92 -17.68
N ILE A 170 -12.67 -8.69 -18.69
CA ILE A 170 -12.19 -8.55 -20.09
C ILE A 170 -11.84 -7.09 -20.38
#